data_de49212e0d082351831edf8918366027
#
_entry.id   de49212e0d082351831edf8918366027
#
_cell.length_a   1.000
_cell.length_b   1.000
_cell.length_c   1.000
_cell.angle_alpha   90.00
_cell.angle_beta   90.00
_cell.angle_gamma   90.00
#
_symmetry.space_group_name_H-M   'P 1'
#
loop_
_entity.id
_entity.type
_entity.pdbx_description
1 polymer ?
#
loop_
_entity_poly.entity_id
_entity_poly.type
_entity_poly.pdbx_seq_one_letter_code
_entity_poly.pdbx_strand_id
1 'polypeptide(L)'
;MKTEEIVKLLNESGAFAWRITDTLTRGWEFYFIRHNLDQNRSKDLENIQITVYVLSEDGKSVGSATAEMGPDESEEYVRLTIKDLIFQAGLVGDAYYELKAPSGDVTASDEDIDINRISADFIDTMKNIHEDEVTFMNSYEIFVSSVKRRIITSTGINVTEKYPVSLLETVVNAKSPEHEIEFYKLYDSGTCIKDDIRTDLEKTCVYGRDRLNAGKTPSLGKCDVVFSSEDAVRLYEFFRDGLDTAYIFMKYSSFEKGKPIADDIKGDKVTLKVLRELPGSSMNRATDSEGSIIRDEVLMDENVPMVFHGGTKFSYYLGEKDTFIPGNYEVSGGTYSKEELLKGPVLECIFFSDFQVDTMSGDIFGEIRLAYLHGEDGSVKPVTGGSISGNIKDLLADMKMSTDRTRYDNALIPSYTRLAGVTVTGAE
;
A
#
# COMPACT_ATOMS: atom_id res chain seq x y z
N MET A 1 -3.76 19.54 26.36
CA MET A 1 -3.04 18.94 27.52
C MET A 1 -1.78 18.24 27.01
N LYS A 2 -0.65 18.26 27.74
CA LYS A 2 0.58 17.59 27.29
C LYS A 2 0.46 16.07 27.44
N THR A 3 1.11 15.31 26.53
CA THR A 3 1.09 13.85 26.52
C THR A 3 1.51 13.23 27.86
N GLU A 4 2.50 13.82 28.56
CA GLU A 4 2.94 13.36 29.89
C GLU A 4 1.87 13.50 30.97
N GLU A 5 1.00 14.49 30.86
CA GLU A 5 -0.14 14.70 31.78
C GLU A 5 -1.22 13.64 31.52
N ILE A 6 -1.46 13.31 30.24
CA ILE A 6 -2.38 12.22 29.84
C ILE A 6 -1.87 10.87 30.36
N VAL A 7 -0.58 10.59 30.24
CA VAL A 7 0.06 9.39 30.82
C VAL A 7 -0.20 9.27 32.31
N LYS A 8 -0.12 10.38 33.06
CA LYS A 8 -0.42 10.37 34.50
C LYS A 8 -1.88 10.01 34.76
N LEU A 9 -2.83 10.60 34.02
CA LEU A 9 -4.26 10.31 34.16
C LEU A 9 -4.58 8.85 33.84
N LEU A 10 -3.95 8.29 32.80
CA LEU A 10 -4.11 6.89 32.42
C LEU A 10 -3.57 5.94 33.49
N ASN A 11 -2.42 6.25 34.09
CA ASN A 11 -1.88 5.46 35.21
C ASN A 11 -2.76 5.49 36.46
N GLU A 12 -3.51 6.58 36.70
CA GLU A 12 -4.45 6.74 37.80
C GLU A 12 -5.85 6.16 37.49
N SER A 13 -6.15 5.80 36.25
CA SER A 13 -7.51 5.51 35.77
C SER A 13 -8.06 4.13 36.20
N GLY A 14 -7.18 3.19 36.58
CA GLY A 14 -7.55 1.81 36.83
C GLY A 14 -7.71 0.95 35.58
N ALA A 15 -7.37 1.44 34.38
CA ALA A 15 -7.28 0.63 33.18
C ALA A 15 -6.26 -0.51 33.35
N PHE A 16 -6.51 -1.66 32.75
CA PHE A 16 -5.54 -2.78 32.73
C PHE A 16 -4.25 -2.40 32.00
N ALA A 17 -4.42 -1.74 30.85
CA ALA A 17 -3.31 -1.19 30.06
C ALA A 17 -3.81 -0.05 29.16
N TRP A 18 -2.87 0.67 28.55
CA TRP A 18 -3.18 1.76 27.64
C TRP A 18 -2.06 1.97 26.62
N ARG A 19 -2.42 2.62 25.50
CA ARG A 19 -1.49 3.11 24.48
C ARG A 19 -1.89 4.54 24.10
N ILE A 20 -0.89 5.40 23.92
CA ILE A 20 -1.03 6.72 23.30
C ILE A 20 -0.26 6.71 21.99
N THR A 21 -0.88 7.21 20.94
CA THR A 21 -0.20 7.59 19.70
C THR A 21 -0.39 9.09 19.52
N ASP A 22 0.67 9.84 19.67
CA ASP A 22 0.72 11.29 19.50
C ASP A 22 1.36 11.62 18.15
N THR A 23 0.63 12.29 17.27
CA THR A 23 1.05 12.55 15.90
C THR A 23 0.94 14.03 15.58
N LEU A 24 2.09 14.68 15.35
CA LEU A 24 2.19 16.04 14.87
C LEU A 24 2.51 16.02 13.36
N THR A 25 1.63 16.62 12.56
CA THR A 25 1.77 16.72 11.10
C THR A 25 1.92 18.18 10.71
N ARG A 26 3.01 18.53 10.04
CA ARG A 26 3.25 19.87 9.47
C ARG A 26 3.50 19.74 7.99
N GLY A 27 2.84 20.58 7.19
CA GLY A 27 2.93 20.40 5.74
C GLY A 27 2.38 21.54 4.92
N TRP A 28 2.49 21.33 3.62
CA TRP A 28 1.93 22.17 2.58
C TRP A 28 1.02 21.36 1.67
N GLU A 29 -0.02 22.02 1.17
CA GLU A 29 -0.94 21.51 0.16
C GLU A 29 -0.98 22.52 -0.97
N PHE A 30 -0.82 22.06 -2.23
CA PHE A 30 -0.86 22.89 -3.43
C PHE A 30 -1.81 22.29 -4.43
N TYR A 31 -2.67 23.13 -4.99
CA TYR A 31 -3.68 22.76 -5.96
C TYR A 31 -3.42 23.51 -7.26
N PHE A 32 -3.26 22.79 -8.35
CA PHE A 32 -2.98 23.34 -9.66
C PHE A 32 -4.07 22.97 -10.68
N ILE A 33 -4.50 23.96 -11.46
CA ILE A 33 -5.30 23.77 -12.65
C ILE A 33 -4.39 24.08 -13.84
N ARG A 34 -4.16 23.09 -14.67
CA ARG A 34 -3.04 23.12 -15.61
C ARG A 34 -1.74 23.33 -14.80
N HIS A 35 -0.92 24.29 -15.20
CA HIS A 35 0.30 24.65 -14.45
C HIS A 35 0.13 25.94 -13.62
N ASN A 36 -1.09 26.42 -13.46
CA ASN A 36 -1.37 27.61 -12.64
C ASN A 36 -1.74 27.19 -11.23
N LEU A 37 -1.03 27.74 -10.25
CA LEU A 37 -1.39 27.57 -8.84
C LEU A 37 -2.75 28.25 -8.60
N ASP A 38 -3.75 27.45 -8.26
CA ASP A 38 -5.09 27.91 -7.88
C ASP A 38 -5.17 28.20 -6.38
N GLN A 39 -4.69 27.26 -5.56
CA GLN A 39 -4.74 27.38 -4.12
C GLN A 39 -3.52 26.74 -3.47
N ASN A 40 -3.12 27.28 -2.30
CA ASN A 40 -2.20 26.61 -1.38
C ASN A 40 -2.66 26.75 0.06
N ARG A 41 -2.33 25.75 0.88
CA ARG A 41 -2.66 25.72 2.31
C ARG A 41 -1.46 25.25 3.10
N SER A 42 -1.35 25.72 4.36
CA SER A 42 -0.44 25.13 5.34
C SER A 42 -1.22 24.20 6.27
N LYS A 43 -0.55 23.17 6.76
CA LYS A 43 -1.07 22.21 7.73
C LYS A 43 -0.15 22.21 8.96
N ASP A 44 -0.75 22.38 10.14
CA ASP A 44 -0.08 22.19 11.45
C ASP A 44 -1.14 21.58 12.36
N LEU A 45 -1.12 20.26 12.48
CA LEU A 45 -2.15 19.48 13.14
C LEU A 45 -1.51 18.48 14.10
N GLU A 46 -1.92 18.50 15.35
CA GLU A 46 -1.57 17.50 16.36
C GLU A 46 -2.81 16.69 16.73
N ASN A 47 -2.68 15.37 16.67
CA ASN A 47 -3.75 14.43 17.03
C ASN A 47 -3.21 13.42 18.04
N ILE A 48 -3.91 13.28 19.15
CA ILE A 48 -3.59 12.34 20.23
C ILE A 48 -4.64 11.24 20.23
N GLN A 49 -4.24 10.03 19.89
CA GLN A 49 -5.08 8.85 19.97
C GLN A 49 -4.77 8.09 21.27
N ILE A 50 -5.82 7.81 22.07
CA ILE A 50 -5.73 7.03 23.30
C ILE A 50 -6.48 5.71 23.09
N THR A 51 -5.81 4.59 23.32
CA THR A 51 -6.42 3.27 23.41
C THR A 51 -6.32 2.77 24.85
N VAL A 52 -7.43 2.34 25.42
CA VAL A 52 -7.52 1.75 26.76
C VAL A 52 -7.87 0.29 26.63
N TYR A 53 -7.28 -0.55 27.49
CA TYR A 53 -7.55 -1.99 27.60
C TYR A 53 -8.11 -2.32 28.96
N VAL A 54 -9.12 -3.20 28.99
CA VAL A 54 -9.76 -3.69 30.21
C VAL A 54 -9.72 -5.21 30.22
N LEU A 55 -9.18 -5.77 31.29
CA LEU A 55 -9.14 -7.22 31.51
C LEU A 55 -10.45 -7.64 32.22
N SER A 56 -11.08 -8.73 31.77
CA SER A 56 -12.24 -9.31 32.46
C SER A 56 -11.87 -9.78 33.87
N GLU A 57 -12.86 -9.87 34.76
CA GLU A 57 -12.65 -10.31 36.15
C GLU A 57 -12.06 -11.72 36.25
N ASP A 58 -12.39 -12.60 35.33
CA ASP A 58 -11.85 -13.96 35.27
C ASP A 58 -10.50 -14.06 34.53
N GLY A 59 -9.97 -12.93 34.03
CA GLY A 59 -8.70 -12.84 33.33
C GLY A 59 -8.65 -13.50 31.94
N LYS A 60 -9.81 -13.91 31.40
CA LYS A 60 -9.84 -14.69 30.15
C LYS A 60 -10.13 -13.88 28.90
N SER A 61 -10.54 -12.62 29.05
CA SER A 61 -10.78 -11.73 27.91
C SER A 61 -10.22 -10.33 28.18
N VAL A 62 -9.87 -9.65 27.09
CA VAL A 62 -9.42 -8.27 27.11
C VAL A 62 -10.22 -7.46 26.09
N GLY A 63 -10.86 -6.40 26.55
CA GLY A 63 -11.54 -5.44 25.67
C GLY A 63 -10.69 -4.22 25.44
N SER A 64 -10.94 -3.52 24.35
CA SER A 64 -10.27 -2.26 24.04
C SER A 64 -11.25 -1.22 23.48
N ALA A 65 -10.97 0.05 23.76
CA ALA A 65 -11.66 1.18 23.16
C ALA A 65 -10.66 2.29 22.85
N THR A 66 -10.93 3.06 21.79
CA THR A 66 -10.02 4.10 21.30
C THR A 66 -10.78 5.40 21.08
N ALA A 67 -10.18 6.52 21.44
CA ALA A 67 -10.65 7.87 21.10
C ALA A 67 -9.50 8.73 20.58
N GLU A 68 -9.84 9.71 19.78
CA GLU A 68 -8.94 10.76 19.29
C GLU A 68 -9.31 12.11 19.88
N MET A 69 -8.30 12.94 20.13
CA MET A 69 -8.49 14.27 20.69
C MET A 69 -7.39 15.22 20.22
N GLY A 70 -7.68 16.53 20.29
CA GLY A 70 -6.69 17.57 20.06
C GLY A 70 -5.78 17.82 21.28
N PRO A 71 -4.68 18.57 21.11
CA PRO A 71 -3.72 18.86 22.19
C PRO A 71 -4.26 19.86 23.21
N ASP A 72 -5.30 20.64 22.88
CA ASP A 72 -5.81 21.74 23.70
C ASP A 72 -6.98 21.34 24.61
N GLU A 73 -7.27 20.04 24.71
CA GLU A 73 -8.35 19.54 25.56
C GLU A 73 -8.07 19.76 27.05
N SER A 74 -9.15 20.02 27.82
CA SER A 74 -9.06 20.21 29.26
C SER A 74 -8.81 18.90 30.00
N GLU A 75 -8.23 18.98 31.21
CA GLU A 75 -8.05 17.80 32.06
C GLU A 75 -9.38 17.08 32.37
N GLU A 76 -10.44 17.86 32.59
CA GLU A 76 -11.78 17.30 32.84
C GLU A 76 -12.28 16.50 31.65
N TYR A 77 -12.16 17.04 30.44
CA TYR A 77 -12.51 16.33 29.19
C TYR A 77 -11.76 15.02 29.04
N VAL A 78 -10.43 15.06 29.24
CA VAL A 78 -9.58 13.86 29.13
C VAL A 78 -9.94 12.81 30.18
N ARG A 79 -10.21 13.20 31.43
CA ARG A 79 -10.66 12.28 32.48
C ARG A 79 -12.00 11.61 32.13
N LEU A 80 -12.95 12.38 31.61
CA LEU A 80 -14.26 11.84 31.16
C LEU A 80 -14.06 10.88 29.99
N THR A 81 -13.27 11.25 29.00
CA THR A 81 -12.96 10.38 27.85
C THR A 81 -12.32 9.06 28.29
N ILE A 82 -11.31 9.09 29.17
CA ILE A 82 -10.68 7.88 29.70
C ILE A 82 -11.71 6.99 30.43
N LYS A 83 -12.58 7.58 31.24
CA LYS A 83 -13.66 6.85 31.94
C LYS A 83 -14.61 6.19 30.96
N ASP A 84 -15.02 6.89 29.92
CA ASP A 84 -15.90 6.36 28.88
C ASP A 84 -15.23 5.24 28.07
N LEU A 85 -13.94 5.38 27.78
CA LEU A 85 -13.16 4.34 27.12
C LEU A 85 -13.07 3.07 27.98
N ILE A 86 -12.82 3.19 29.29
CA ILE A 86 -12.83 2.05 30.20
C ILE A 86 -14.18 1.36 30.22
N PHE A 87 -15.29 2.13 30.26
CA PHE A 87 -16.62 1.56 30.18
C PHE A 87 -16.87 0.83 28.86
N GLN A 88 -16.55 1.45 27.73
CA GLN A 88 -16.71 0.85 26.40
C GLN A 88 -15.86 -0.41 26.23
N ALA A 89 -14.59 -0.36 26.64
CA ALA A 89 -13.69 -1.52 26.60
C ALA A 89 -14.18 -2.69 27.47
N GLY A 90 -14.93 -2.40 28.54
CA GLY A 90 -15.54 -3.43 29.40
C GLY A 90 -16.75 -4.11 28.78
N LEU A 91 -17.37 -3.55 27.74
CA LEU A 91 -18.56 -4.11 27.09
C LEU A 91 -18.26 -5.21 26.07
N VAL A 92 -17.06 -5.20 25.50
CA VAL A 92 -16.64 -6.12 24.43
C VAL A 92 -15.25 -6.66 24.77
N GLY A 93 -15.10 -7.98 24.77
CA GLY A 93 -13.80 -8.62 25.04
C GLY A 93 -13.46 -9.66 24.00
N ASP A 94 -12.25 -9.54 23.47
CA ASP A 94 -11.58 -10.63 22.75
C ASP A 94 -11.05 -11.66 23.76
N ALA A 95 -10.78 -12.89 23.33
CA ALA A 95 -10.01 -13.83 24.15
C ALA A 95 -8.69 -13.15 24.58
N TYR A 96 -8.22 -13.43 25.79
CA TYR A 96 -7.00 -12.82 26.31
C TYR A 96 -5.82 -12.98 25.36
N TYR A 97 -5.05 -11.93 25.20
CA TYR A 97 -3.75 -11.90 24.53
C TYR A 97 -2.79 -10.96 25.25
N GLU A 98 -1.50 -11.24 25.16
CA GLU A 98 -0.48 -10.36 25.71
C GLU A 98 -0.32 -9.11 24.83
N LEU A 99 -0.33 -7.95 25.47
CA LEU A 99 -0.06 -6.68 24.78
C LEU A 99 1.44 -6.57 24.46
N LYS A 100 1.74 -5.86 23.37
CA LYS A 100 3.12 -5.66 22.92
C LYS A 100 3.95 -5.02 24.02
N ALA A 101 5.10 -5.62 24.29
CA ALA A 101 6.15 -5.08 25.15
C ALA A 101 7.38 -4.71 24.32
N PRO A 102 8.30 -3.88 24.84
CA PRO A 102 9.54 -3.55 24.14
C PRO A 102 10.32 -4.81 23.76
N SER A 103 10.73 -4.94 22.50
CA SER A 103 11.48 -6.10 22.00
C SER A 103 12.95 -5.78 21.70
N GLY A 104 13.41 -4.57 22.00
CA GLY A 104 14.79 -4.12 21.78
C GLY A 104 14.90 -2.60 21.66
N ASP A 105 16.10 -2.14 21.37
CA ASP A 105 16.36 -0.71 21.11
C ASP A 105 15.91 -0.35 19.69
N VAL A 106 15.18 0.76 19.59
CA VAL A 106 14.68 1.28 18.31
C VAL A 106 15.58 2.43 17.87
N THR A 107 16.24 2.27 16.75
CA THR A 107 16.89 3.39 16.06
C THR A 107 15.88 4.04 15.13
N ALA A 108 15.24 5.10 15.61
CA ALA A 108 14.28 5.90 14.85
C ALA A 108 14.92 7.20 14.38
N SER A 109 14.49 7.71 13.22
CA SER A 109 14.95 9.00 12.72
C SER A 109 14.29 10.15 13.50
N ASP A 110 15.08 11.13 13.93
CA ASP A 110 14.60 12.42 14.47
C ASP A 110 15.13 13.61 13.63
N GLU A 111 15.62 13.33 12.41
CA GLU A 111 16.12 14.34 11.48
C GLU A 111 15.01 15.29 11.03
N ASP A 112 15.35 16.55 10.88
CA ASP A 112 14.41 17.53 10.36
C ASP A 112 14.15 17.30 8.87
N ILE A 113 12.88 17.34 8.48
CA ILE A 113 12.43 17.11 7.12
C ILE A 113 12.18 18.44 6.44
N ASP A 114 12.92 18.70 5.36
CA ASP A 114 12.76 19.91 4.55
C ASP A 114 11.57 19.77 3.59
N ILE A 115 10.36 20.01 4.12
CA ILE A 115 9.11 19.97 3.35
C ILE A 115 9.08 21.02 2.23
N ASN A 116 9.81 22.14 2.37
CA ASN A 116 9.86 23.18 1.33
C ASN A 116 10.63 22.68 0.11
N ARG A 117 11.76 22.01 0.34
CA ARG A 117 12.55 21.39 -0.72
C ARG A 117 11.74 20.27 -1.42
N ILE A 118 11.12 19.38 -0.66
CA ILE A 118 10.31 18.29 -1.23
C ILE A 118 9.17 18.87 -2.08
N SER A 119 8.47 19.90 -1.58
CA SER A 119 7.41 20.59 -2.33
C SER A 119 7.92 21.22 -3.62
N ALA A 120 9.07 21.91 -3.56
CA ALA A 120 9.69 22.51 -4.73
C ALA A 120 10.09 21.46 -5.78
N ASP A 121 10.58 20.31 -5.34
CA ASP A 121 10.95 19.19 -6.21
C ASP A 121 9.74 18.63 -6.96
N PHE A 122 8.58 18.46 -6.31
CA PHE A 122 7.33 18.05 -6.97
C PHE A 122 6.85 19.10 -7.98
N ILE A 123 6.79 20.38 -7.56
CA ILE A 123 6.34 21.47 -8.43
C ILE A 123 7.23 21.60 -9.67
N ASP A 124 8.56 21.50 -9.49
CA ASP A 124 9.52 21.54 -10.59
C ASP A 124 9.32 20.34 -11.54
N THR A 125 9.14 19.16 -11.00
CA THR A 125 8.88 17.95 -11.80
C THR A 125 7.64 18.11 -12.65
N MET A 126 6.51 18.52 -12.04
CA MET A 126 5.23 18.68 -12.76
C MET A 126 5.28 19.74 -13.84
N LYS A 127 6.00 20.85 -13.62
CA LYS A 127 6.17 21.93 -14.64
C LYS A 127 7.03 21.52 -15.83
N ASN A 128 7.83 20.47 -15.71
CA ASN A 128 8.74 19.99 -16.74
C ASN A 128 8.27 18.71 -17.42
N ILE A 129 7.03 18.27 -17.21
CA ILE A 129 6.42 17.17 -17.96
C ILE A 129 6.21 17.61 -19.40
N HIS A 130 6.62 16.75 -20.35
CA HIS A 130 6.37 17.02 -21.77
C HIS A 130 4.92 16.74 -22.12
N GLU A 131 4.21 17.78 -22.56
CA GLU A 131 2.80 17.74 -22.97
C GLU A 131 2.57 18.52 -24.28
N ASP A 132 1.43 18.29 -24.92
CA ASP A 132 1.02 18.99 -26.12
C ASP A 132 -0.50 19.31 -26.13
N GLU A 133 -1.04 19.69 -27.29
CA GLU A 133 -2.46 20.02 -27.42
C GLU A 133 -3.39 18.80 -27.28
N VAL A 134 -2.87 17.58 -27.51
CA VAL A 134 -3.63 16.33 -27.44
C VAL A 134 -3.58 15.74 -26.05
N THR A 135 -2.40 15.72 -25.42
CA THR A 135 -2.21 15.14 -24.09
C THR A 135 -1.54 16.13 -23.15
N PHE A 136 -2.17 16.35 -22.02
CA PHE A 136 -1.76 17.38 -21.06
C PHE A 136 -2.22 17.08 -19.63
N MET A 137 -1.53 17.70 -18.67
CA MET A 137 -1.95 17.70 -17.25
C MET A 137 -3.17 18.62 -17.10
N ASN A 138 -4.33 18.07 -16.74
CA ASN A 138 -5.55 18.85 -16.49
C ASN A 138 -5.48 19.54 -15.13
N SER A 139 -5.17 18.78 -14.09
CA SER A 139 -4.98 19.27 -12.74
C SER A 139 -4.00 18.38 -11.99
N TYR A 140 -3.41 18.92 -10.96
CA TYR A 140 -2.65 18.13 -10.00
C TYR A 140 -2.64 18.77 -8.61
N GLU A 141 -2.57 17.92 -7.61
CA GLU A 141 -2.54 18.29 -6.21
C GLU A 141 -1.30 17.69 -5.57
N ILE A 142 -0.58 18.49 -4.78
CA ILE A 142 0.66 18.11 -4.12
C ILE A 142 0.49 18.32 -2.62
N PHE A 143 0.61 17.24 -1.86
CA PHE A 143 0.56 17.25 -0.41
C PHE A 143 1.93 16.81 0.12
N VAL A 144 2.60 17.63 0.91
CA VAL A 144 3.90 17.30 1.50
C VAL A 144 3.86 17.56 2.99
N SER A 145 4.16 16.57 3.79
CA SER A 145 4.14 16.68 5.25
C SER A 145 5.38 16.07 5.90
N SER A 146 5.82 16.71 6.97
CA SER A 146 6.66 16.12 7.99
C SER A 146 5.76 15.59 9.10
N VAL A 147 5.88 14.32 9.41
CA VAL A 147 5.12 13.66 10.48
C VAL A 147 6.08 13.32 11.61
N LYS A 148 5.76 13.78 12.84
CA LYS A 148 6.39 13.32 14.06
C LYS A 148 5.40 12.46 14.81
N ARG A 149 5.69 11.17 14.96
CA ARG A 149 4.86 10.20 15.67
C ARG A 149 5.55 9.75 16.95
N ARG A 150 4.82 9.74 18.07
CA ARG A 150 5.27 9.15 19.32
C ARG A 150 4.28 8.10 19.79
N ILE A 151 4.78 6.91 20.07
CA ILE A 151 4.00 5.81 20.65
C ILE A 151 4.48 5.57 22.08
N ILE A 152 3.54 5.62 23.04
CA ILE A 152 3.79 5.34 24.44
C ILE A 152 2.79 4.30 24.90
N THR A 153 3.24 3.27 25.61
CA THR A 153 2.37 2.22 26.17
C THR A 153 2.64 2.00 27.65
N SER A 154 1.64 1.52 28.36
CA SER A 154 1.79 1.07 29.76
C SER A 154 2.71 -0.12 29.91
N THR A 155 2.98 -0.86 28.82
CA THR A 155 3.91 -2.01 28.79
C THR A 155 5.38 -1.59 28.63
N GLY A 156 5.66 -0.28 28.45
CA GLY A 156 7.01 0.28 28.45
C GLY A 156 7.56 0.71 27.09
N ILE A 157 6.79 0.61 25.99
CA ILE A 157 7.19 1.20 24.71
C ILE A 157 7.15 2.75 24.84
N ASN A 158 8.19 3.43 24.38
CA ASN A 158 8.24 4.88 24.24
C ASN A 158 9.18 5.24 23.09
N VAL A 159 8.62 5.37 21.89
CA VAL A 159 9.35 5.60 20.65
C VAL A 159 8.85 6.86 19.99
N THR A 160 9.77 7.71 19.56
CA THR A 160 9.46 8.88 18.74
C THR A 160 10.23 8.77 17.43
N GLU A 161 9.56 9.00 16.31
CA GLU A 161 10.19 9.02 15.00
C GLU A 161 9.63 10.14 14.13
N LYS A 162 10.43 10.65 13.19
CA LYS A 162 10.03 11.62 12.17
C LYS A 162 10.22 11.01 10.79
N TYR A 163 9.26 11.27 9.91
CA TYR A 163 9.29 10.80 8.53
C TYR A 163 8.51 11.72 7.60
N PRO A 164 8.92 11.82 6.32
CA PRO A 164 8.16 12.54 5.30
C PRO A 164 7.00 11.70 4.79
N VAL A 165 5.90 12.37 4.46
CA VAL A 165 4.77 11.82 3.72
C VAL A 165 4.40 12.79 2.62
N SER A 166 4.33 12.32 1.40
CA SER A 166 3.94 13.12 0.26
C SER A 166 2.95 12.36 -0.62
N LEU A 167 1.99 13.09 -1.16
CA LEU A 167 1.03 12.58 -2.12
C LEU A 167 1.00 13.53 -3.32
N LEU A 168 1.13 12.99 -4.51
CA LEU A 168 0.87 13.68 -5.77
C LEU A 168 -0.31 12.99 -6.45
N GLU A 169 -1.41 13.72 -6.58
CA GLU A 169 -2.55 13.34 -7.41
C GLU A 169 -2.51 14.11 -8.71
N THR A 170 -2.75 13.47 -9.83
CA THR A 170 -2.78 14.17 -11.12
C THR A 170 -3.75 13.52 -12.09
N VAL A 171 -4.35 14.37 -12.93
CA VAL A 171 -5.23 13.96 -14.02
C VAL A 171 -4.57 14.33 -15.33
N VAL A 172 -4.25 13.32 -16.13
CA VAL A 172 -3.76 13.46 -17.50
C VAL A 172 -4.95 13.36 -18.45
N ASN A 173 -5.20 14.40 -19.23
CA ASN A 173 -6.21 14.38 -20.28
C ASN A 173 -5.59 14.01 -21.62
N ALA A 174 -6.34 13.21 -22.39
CA ALA A 174 -6.12 13.02 -23.81
C ALA A 174 -7.38 13.42 -24.57
N LYS A 175 -7.25 14.32 -25.56
CA LYS A 175 -8.38 14.96 -26.24
C LYS A 175 -8.27 14.88 -27.74
N SER A 176 -9.37 14.50 -28.39
CA SER A 176 -9.62 14.63 -29.81
C SER A 176 -10.87 15.50 -30.05
N PRO A 177 -11.21 15.88 -31.29
CA PRO A 177 -12.45 16.60 -31.54
C PRO A 177 -13.73 15.88 -31.12
N GLU A 178 -13.68 14.54 -31.01
CA GLU A 178 -14.84 13.69 -30.74
C GLU A 178 -14.86 13.11 -29.32
N HIS A 179 -13.68 12.95 -28.70
CA HIS A 179 -13.52 12.26 -27.42
C HIS A 179 -12.54 12.99 -26.49
N GLU A 180 -12.84 12.95 -25.22
CA GLU A 180 -11.93 13.32 -24.13
C GLU A 180 -11.82 12.19 -23.13
N ILE A 181 -10.61 11.85 -22.73
CA ILE A 181 -10.28 10.73 -21.86
C ILE A 181 -9.40 11.26 -20.75
N GLU A 182 -9.62 10.77 -19.55
CA GLU A 182 -8.85 11.10 -18.36
C GLU A 182 -8.15 9.87 -17.81
N PHE A 183 -6.90 10.06 -17.39
CA PHE A 183 -6.14 9.10 -16.58
C PHE A 183 -5.82 9.75 -15.25
N TYR A 184 -6.31 9.16 -14.19
CA TYR A 184 -5.95 9.52 -12.83
C TYR A 184 -4.69 8.76 -12.42
N LYS A 185 -3.72 9.47 -11.84
CA LYS A 185 -2.50 8.90 -11.30
C LYS A 185 -2.29 9.40 -9.88
N LEU A 186 -1.89 8.50 -9.01
CA LEU A 186 -1.59 8.74 -7.61
C LEU A 186 -0.19 8.24 -7.31
N TYR A 187 0.62 9.06 -6.64
CA TYR A 187 1.96 8.71 -6.18
C TYR A 187 2.05 8.97 -4.68
N ASP A 188 2.07 7.89 -3.89
CA ASP A 188 2.33 7.96 -2.44
C ASP A 188 3.82 7.73 -2.20
N SER A 189 4.49 8.74 -1.64
CA SER A 189 5.94 8.71 -1.47
C SER A 189 6.38 9.51 -0.26
N GLY A 190 7.58 9.23 0.24
CA GLY A 190 8.22 10.06 1.26
C GLY A 190 8.86 11.31 0.68
N THR A 191 9.40 11.21 -0.55
CA THR A 191 10.07 12.30 -1.25
C THR A 191 9.78 12.25 -2.75
N CYS A 192 9.99 13.36 -3.46
CA CYS A 192 9.82 13.39 -4.91
C CYS A 192 10.93 12.61 -5.62
N ILE A 193 10.57 11.51 -6.27
CA ILE A 193 11.47 10.77 -7.18
C ILE A 193 11.22 11.29 -8.60
N LYS A 194 11.89 12.41 -8.93
CA LYS A 194 11.65 13.21 -10.14
C LYS A 194 11.63 12.40 -11.43
N ASP A 195 12.62 11.55 -11.62
CA ASP A 195 12.79 10.79 -12.86
C ASP A 195 11.71 9.70 -13.03
N ASP A 196 11.32 9.04 -11.95
CA ASP A 196 10.25 8.02 -11.97
C ASP A 196 8.92 8.66 -12.32
N ILE A 197 8.55 9.75 -11.62
CA ILE A 197 7.28 10.47 -11.83
C ILE A 197 7.22 11.03 -13.27
N ARG A 198 8.30 11.69 -13.72
CA ARG A 198 8.36 12.25 -15.06
C ARG A 198 8.20 11.16 -16.12
N THR A 199 8.97 10.08 -16.01
CA THR A 199 8.94 8.97 -16.96
C THR A 199 7.55 8.33 -17.03
N ASP A 200 6.90 8.11 -15.88
CA ASP A 200 5.57 7.50 -15.83
C ASP A 200 4.48 8.43 -16.38
N LEU A 201 4.53 9.73 -16.09
CA LEU A 201 3.56 10.69 -16.62
C LEU A 201 3.72 10.94 -18.13
N GLU A 202 4.95 11.03 -18.64
CA GLU A 202 5.21 11.12 -20.08
C GLU A 202 4.73 9.86 -20.82
N LYS A 203 4.92 8.68 -20.21
CA LYS A 203 4.38 7.42 -20.71
C LYS A 203 2.85 7.41 -20.66
N THR A 204 2.24 7.97 -19.61
CA THR A 204 0.78 8.12 -19.50
C THR A 204 0.22 9.04 -20.61
N CYS A 205 0.94 10.09 -21.01
CA CYS A 205 0.58 10.89 -22.17
C CYS A 205 0.57 10.07 -23.48
N VAL A 206 1.54 9.17 -23.67
CA VAL A 206 1.54 8.24 -24.82
C VAL A 206 0.32 7.30 -24.74
N TYR A 207 0.04 6.74 -23.58
CA TYR A 207 -1.14 5.90 -23.36
C TYR A 207 -2.45 6.62 -23.65
N GLY A 208 -2.52 7.93 -23.34
CA GLY A 208 -3.67 8.76 -23.68
C GLY A 208 -3.93 8.83 -25.18
N ARG A 209 -2.88 9.05 -26.00
CA ARG A 209 -2.99 9.03 -27.46
C ARG A 209 -3.40 7.66 -28.00
N ASP A 210 -2.79 6.61 -27.48
CA ASP A 210 -3.10 5.26 -27.92
C ASP A 210 -4.54 4.88 -27.57
N ARG A 211 -5.04 5.33 -26.41
CA ARG A 211 -6.41 5.09 -25.97
C ARG A 211 -7.43 5.82 -26.84
N LEU A 212 -7.13 7.04 -27.34
CA LEU A 212 -8.00 7.74 -28.30
C LEU A 212 -8.18 6.97 -29.61
N ASN A 213 -7.17 6.18 -29.99
CA ASN A 213 -7.14 5.41 -31.24
C ASN A 213 -7.38 3.91 -31.02
N ALA A 214 -7.69 3.49 -29.79
CA ALA A 214 -7.83 2.09 -29.45
C ALA A 214 -9.08 1.45 -30.11
N GLY A 215 -8.89 0.27 -30.68
CA GLY A 215 -9.98 -0.57 -31.13
C GLY A 215 -10.67 -1.28 -29.94
N LYS A 216 -11.81 -1.95 -30.22
CA LYS A 216 -12.45 -2.81 -29.21
C LYS A 216 -11.58 -4.02 -28.91
N THR A 217 -11.48 -4.39 -27.63
CA THR A 217 -10.83 -5.65 -27.22
C THR A 217 -11.62 -6.84 -27.80
N PRO A 218 -10.99 -7.75 -28.56
CA PRO A 218 -11.66 -8.95 -29.04
C PRO A 218 -11.90 -9.95 -27.91
N SER A 219 -12.91 -10.82 -28.06
CA SER A 219 -13.09 -11.98 -27.17
C SER A 219 -12.02 -13.02 -27.48
N LEU A 220 -11.03 -13.17 -26.59
CA LEU A 220 -9.91 -14.10 -26.76
C LEU A 220 -10.13 -15.45 -26.07
N GLY A 221 -11.12 -15.53 -25.17
CA GLY A 221 -11.28 -16.70 -24.30
C GLY A 221 -10.07 -16.81 -23.36
N LYS A 222 -9.56 -18.02 -23.16
CA LYS A 222 -8.33 -18.23 -22.36
C LYS A 222 -7.09 -17.88 -23.17
N CYS A 223 -6.34 -16.91 -22.72
CA CYS A 223 -5.08 -16.48 -23.33
C CYS A 223 -4.06 -16.03 -22.28
N ASP A 224 -2.86 -15.75 -22.74
CA ASP A 224 -1.82 -15.18 -21.88
C ASP A 224 -2.06 -13.68 -21.73
N VAL A 225 -2.00 -13.20 -20.49
CA VAL A 225 -2.12 -11.78 -20.13
C VAL A 225 -0.86 -11.32 -19.41
N VAL A 226 -0.33 -10.17 -19.79
CA VAL A 226 0.79 -9.49 -19.11
C VAL A 226 0.27 -8.28 -18.38
N PHE A 227 0.67 -8.15 -17.12
CA PHE A 227 0.45 -6.97 -16.27
C PHE A 227 1.76 -6.18 -16.22
N SER A 228 1.74 -4.94 -16.68
CA SER A 228 2.95 -4.10 -16.81
C SER A 228 2.78 -2.68 -16.22
N SER A 229 1.83 -2.53 -15.29
CA SER A 229 1.51 -1.28 -14.61
C SER A 229 1.38 -1.46 -13.10
N GLU A 230 1.02 -0.38 -12.40
CA GLU A 230 0.77 -0.37 -10.96
C GLU A 230 -0.28 -1.38 -10.50
N ASP A 231 -1.25 -1.71 -11.35
CA ASP A 231 -2.27 -2.71 -11.03
C ASP A 231 -1.66 -4.10 -10.75
N ALA A 232 -0.46 -4.40 -11.28
CA ALA A 232 0.26 -5.64 -10.97
C ALA A 232 0.59 -5.80 -9.47
N VAL A 233 0.63 -4.71 -8.70
CA VAL A 233 0.82 -4.73 -7.24
C VAL A 233 -0.23 -5.62 -6.57
N ARG A 234 -1.49 -5.59 -7.05
CA ARG A 234 -2.60 -6.39 -6.51
C ARG A 234 -2.35 -7.90 -6.59
N LEU A 235 -1.64 -8.35 -7.62
CA LEU A 235 -1.25 -9.77 -7.73
C LEU A 235 -0.33 -10.19 -6.58
N TYR A 236 0.57 -9.31 -6.17
CA TYR A 236 1.55 -9.60 -5.12
C TYR A 236 1.03 -9.32 -3.71
N GLU A 237 0.04 -8.44 -3.57
CA GLU A 237 -0.71 -8.25 -2.32
C GLU A 237 -1.43 -9.52 -1.90
N PHE A 238 -1.91 -10.34 -2.84
CA PHE A 238 -2.46 -11.67 -2.54
C PHE A 238 -1.50 -12.52 -1.69
N PHE A 239 -0.20 -12.52 -2.02
CA PHE A 239 0.79 -13.29 -1.26
C PHE A 239 1.09 -12.63 0.08
N ARG A 240 1.28 -11.32 0.11
CA ARG A 240 1.57 -10.56 1.33
C ARG A 240 0.44 -10.72 2.35
N ASP A 241 -0.78 -10.43 1.94
CA ASP A 241 -1.96 -10.44 2.80
C ASP A 241 -2.32 -11.87 3.22
N GLY A 242 -2.11 -12.85 2.34
CA GLY A 242 -2.24 -14.27 2.67
C GLY A 242 -1.31 -14.75 3.78
N LEU A 243 -0.23 -14.02 4.09
CA LEU A 243 0.71 -14.28 5.19
C LEU A 243 0.38 -13.48 6.47
N ASP A 244 -0.69 -12.66 6.47
CA ASP A 244 -1.12 -11.93 7.65
C ASP A 244 -1.75 -12.86 8.69
N THR A 245 -1.33 -12.72 9.95
CA THR A 245 -1.80 -13.55 11.07
C THR A 245 -3.31 -13.48 11.28
N ALA A 246 -3.96 -12.36 10.98
CA ALA A 246 -5.42 -12.26 11.05
C ALA A 246 -6.09 -13.14 9.97
N TYR A 247 -5.58 -13.11 8.73
CA TYR A 247 -6.10 -13.95 7.65
C TYR A 247 -5.89 -15.44 7.92
N ILE A 248 -4.74 -15.82 8.46
CA ILE A 248 -4.45 -17.21 8.86
C ILE A 248 -5.39 -17.65 9.99
N PHE A 249 -5.52 -16.83 11.05
CA PHE A 249 -6.37 -17.16 12.20
C PHE A 249 -7.85 -17.30 11.82
N MET A 250 -8.37 -16.37 11.01
CA MET A 250 -9.75 -16.40 10.54
C MET A 250 -9.99 -17.42 9.43
N LYS A 251 -8.96 -18.14 8.98
CA LYS A 251 -8.99 -19.11 7.88
C LYS A 251 -9.40 -18.51 6.53
N TYR A 252 -9.08 -17.24 6.32
CA TYR A 252 -9.20 -16.57 5.02
C TYR A 252 -8.03 -16.93 4.11
N SER A 253 -6.87 -17.25 4.68
CA SER A 253 -5.73 -17.83 3.98
C SER A 253 -5.51 -19.28 4.38
N SER A 254 -5.13 -20.10 3.39
CA SER A 254 -4.74 -21.50 3.57
C SER A 254 -3.21 -21.70 3.61
N PHE A 255 -2.44 -20.61 3.68
CA PHE A 255 -0.98 -20.71 3.69
C PHE A 255 -0.48 -21.34 4.98
N GLU A 256 0.47 -22.27 4.83
CA GLU A 256 1.10 -22.97 5.95
C GLU A 256 2.62 -22.83 5.85
N LYS A 257 3.28 -22.52 6.97
CA LYS A 257 4.75 -22.42 7.00
C LYS A 257 5.42 -23.72 6.57
N GLY A 258 6.42 -23.60 5.69
CA GLY A 258 7.19 -24.73 5.18
C GLY A 258 6.47 -25.58 4.13
N LYS A 259 5.24 -25.22 3.72
CA LYS A 259 4.52 -25.92 2.65
C LYS A 259 4.40 -25.02 1.42
N PRO A 260 4.67 -25.53 0.22
CA PRO A 260 4.42 -24.77 -1.02
C PRO A 260 2.95 -24.36 -1.12
N ILE A 261 2.69 -23.15 -1.62
CA ILE A 261 1.31 -22.64 -1.84
C ILE A 261 0.65 -23.22 -3.10
N ALA A 262 1.44 -23.80 -3.99
CA ALA A 262 0.99 -24.51 -5.17
C ALA A 262 2.00 -25.60 -5.54
N ASP A 263 1.50 -26.69 -6.14
CA ASP A 263 2.30 -27.79 -6.66
C ASP A 263 2.59 -27.61 -8.16
N ASP A 264 3.55 -28.35 -8.69
CA ASP A 264 3.88 -28.45 -10.12
C ASP A 264 4.17 -27.12 -10.84
N ILE A 265 4.82 -26.18 -10.13
CA ILE A 265 5.21 -24.87 -10.68
C ILE A 265 6.28 -25.07 -11.77
N LYS A 266 5.96 -24.60 -12.97
CA LYS A 266 6.86 -24.60 -14.15
C LYS A 266 7.43 -23.21 -14.45
N GLY A 267 6.73 -22.18 -14.04
CA GLY A 267 7.13 -20.78 -14.19
C GLY A 267 8.04 -20.31 -13.07
N ASP A 268 8.15 -18.99 -12.91
CA ASP A 268 8.88 -18.36 -11.82
C ASP A 268 8.13 -18.54 -10.50
N LYS A 269 8.88 -18.59 -9.42
CA LYS A 269 8.36 -18.68 -8.07
C LYS A 269 8.47 -17.34 -7.38
N VAL A 270 7.53 -17.02 -6.51
CA VAL A 270 7.49 -15.79 -5.74
C VAL A 270 8.38 -15.91 -4.50
N THR A 271 9.37 -15.03 -4.39
CA THR A 271 10.06 -14.73 -3.14
C THR A 271 9.68 -13.32 -2.72
N LEU A 272 9.02 -13.19 -1.56
CA LEU A 272 8.52 -11.94 -1.01
C LEU A 272 9.26 -11.60 0.28
N LYS A 273 9.81 -10.39 0.31
CA LYS A 273 10.51 -9.84 1.46
C LYS A 273 9.86 -8.53 1.88
N VAL A 274 9.61 -8.36 3.18
CA VAL A 274 9.24 -7.06 3.74
C VAL A 274 10.49 -6.26 4.08
N LEU A 275 10.39 -4.94 3.94
CA LEU A 275 11.50 -4.03 4.10
C LEU A 275 11.16 -2.96 5.13
N ARG A 276 12.13 -2.65 6.01
CA ARG A 276 12.05 -1.47 6.87
C ARG A 276 12.10 -0.18 6.05
N GLU A 277 12.97 -0.17 5.04
CA GLU A 277 13.20 1.00 4.21
C GLU A 277 13.18 0.61 2.72
N LEU A 278 12.42 1.34 1.93
CA LEU A 278 12.41 1.29 0.47
C LEU A 278 12.64 2.72 -0.04
N PRO A 279 13.68 2.99 -0.85
CA PRO A 279 13.96 4.33 -1.34
C PRO A 279 12.73 5.02 -1.92
N GLY A 280 12.43 6.21 -1.41
CA GLY A 280 11.30 7.02 -1.85
C GLY A 280 9.93 6.65 -1.27
N SER A 281 9.79 5.59 -0.52
CA SER A 281 8.51 5.22 0.09
C SER A 281 8.12 6.13 1.25
N SER A 282 6.83 6.44 1.36
CA SER A 282 6.22 7.09 2.52
C SER A 282 6.08 6.15 3.72
N MET A 283 6.30 4.83 3.53
CA MET A 283 6.11 3.81 4.56
C MET A 283 7.40 3.41 5.29
N ASN A 284 8.48 4.17 5.11
CA ASN A 284 9.72 3.98 5.86
C ASN A 284 9.53 4.33 7.33
N ARG A 285 9.51 3.32 8.19
CA ARG A 285 9.22 3.42 9.63
C ARG A 285 10.16 2.54 10.44
N ALA A 286 10.50 3.00 11.63
CA ALA A 286 11.22 2.17 12.62
C ALA A 286 10.27 1.22 13.36
N THR A 287 9.02 1.65 13.56
CA THR A 287 8.01 0.86 14.26
C THR A 287 6.68 0.87 13.51
N ASP A 288 5.89 -0.19 13.73
CA ASP A 288 4.51 -0.25 13.26
C ASP A 288 3.56 0.59 14.15
N SER A 289 2.25 0.46 13.93
CA SER A 289 1.22 1.17 14.70
C SER A 289 1.06 0.68 16.15
N GLU A 290 1.61 -0.48 16.48
CA GLU A 290 1.59 -1.04 17.83
C GLU A 290 2.91 -0.82 18.59
N GLY A 291 3.93 -0.27 17.91
CA GLY A 291 5.28 -0.05 18.44
C GLY A 291 6.22 -1.25 18.27
N SER A 292 5.84 -2.24 17.45
CA SER A 292 6.73 -3.35 17.09
C SER A 292 7.82 -2.86 16.15
N ILE A 293 9.04 -3.34 16.33
CA ILE A 293 10.19 -2.98 15.48
C ILE A 293 10.00 -3.59 14.09
N ILE A 294 9.98 -2.72 13.07
CA ILE A 294 9.97 -3.14 11.67
C ILE A 294 11.39 -3.48 11.25
N ARG A 295 11.55 -4.60 10.56
CA ARG A 295 12.83 -5.10 10.04
C ARG A 295 12.66 -5.70 8.66
N ASP A 296 13.77 -5.89 7.98
CA ASP A 296 13.81 -6.68 6.76
C ASP A 296 13.62 -8.16 7.09
N GLU A 297 12.68 -8.82 6.43
CA GLU A 297 12.41 -10.24 6.65
C GLU A 297 11.82 -10.91 5.41
N VAL A 298 12.29 -12.10 5.08
CA VAL A 298 11.72 -12.93 4.01
C VAL A 298 10.49 -13.64 4.56
N LEU A 299 9.31 -13.25 4.05
CA LEU A 299 8.04 -13.84 4.45
C LEU A 299 7.71 -15.10 3.66
N MET A 300 8.06 -15.11 2.37
CA MET A 300 7.87 -16.24 1.45
C MET A 300 9.15 -16.43 0.63
N ASP A 301 9.61 -17.67 0.50
CA ASP A 301 10.75 -18.03 -0.34
C ASP A 301 10.33 -19.10 -1.35
N GLU A 302 10.51 -18.81 -2.65
CA GLU A 302 10.15 -19.71 -3.74
C GLU A 302 8.75 -20.37 -3.59
N ASN A 303 7.72 -19.56 -3.33
CA ASN A 303 6.34 -19.99 -3.07
C ASN A 303 6.13 -20.77 -1.76
N VAL A 304 7.10 -20.77 -0.84
CA VAL A 304 6.98 -21.42 0.48
C VAL A 304 6.87 -20.35 1.57
N PRO A 305 5.77 -20.27 2.31
CA PRO A 305 5.64 -19.39 3.47
C PRO A 305 6.69 -19.73 4.54
N MET A 306 7.48 -18.74 4.96
CA MET A 306 8.53 -18.87 5.96
C MET A 306 8.12 -18.25 7.30
N VAL A 307 7.57 -17.04 7.24
CA VAL A 307 7.19 -16.24 8.40
C VAL A 307 5.82 -15.61 8.16
N PHE A 308 5.00 -15.57 9.20
CA PHE A 308 3.78 -14.78 9.21
C PHE A 308 4.05 -13.40 9.82
N HIS A 309 3.40 -12.38 9.31
CA HIS A 309 3.44 -11.02 9.82
C HIS A 309 2.07 -10.60 10.37
N GLY A 310 1.99 -9.51 11.10
CA GLY A 310 0.70 -8.96 11.54
C GLY A 310 0.74 -8.40 12.96
N GLY A 311 -0.42 -7.94 13.41
CA GLY A 311 -0.61 -7.34 14.72
C GLY A 311 -0.56 -8.33 15.87
N THR A 312 -0.35 -7.80 17.07
CA THR A 312 -0.09 -8.57 18.30
C THR A 312 -1.19 -9.58 18.63
N LYS A 313 -2.46 -9.22 18.50
CA LYS A 313 -3.60 -10.07 18.89
C LYS A 313 -3.61 -11.43 18.17
N PHE A 314 -3.65 -11.42 16.86
CA PHE A 314 -3.75 -12.64 16.07
C PHE A 314 -2.45 -13.42 16.06
N SER A 315 -1.31 -12.73 16.14
CA SER A 315 -0.01 -13.36 16.34
C SER A 315 0.04 -14.18 17.64
N TYR A 316 -0.45 -13.61 18.73
CA TYR A 316 -0.54 -14.33 20.02
C TYR A 316 -1.42 -15.57 19.92
N TYR A 317 -2.58 -15.49 19.27
CA TYR A 317 -3.50 -16.62 19.10
C TYR A 317 -2.90 -17.77 18.28
N LEU A 318 -2.03 -17.45 17.34
CA LEU A 318 -1.30 -18.43 16.52
C LEU A 318 -0.01 -18.92 17.17
N GLY A 319 0.39 -18.36 18.31
CA GLY A 319 1.66 -18.66 18.96
C GLY A 319 2.89 -18.07 18.25
N GLU A 320 2.66 -17.10 17.36
CA GLU A 320 3.72 -16.38 16.67
C GLU A 320 4.38 -15.35 17.60
N LYS A 321 5.70 -15.20 17.48
CA LYS A 321 6.46 -14.25 18.30
C LYS A 321 7.15 -13.22 17.43
N ASP A 322 7.37 -12.04 17.99
CA ASP A 322 8.12 -10.95 17.36
C ASP A 322 7.61 -10.53 15.98
N THR A 323 6.31 -10.68 15.75
CA THR A 323 5.64 -10.19 14.53
C THR A 323 5.54 -8.68 14.54
N PHE A 324 5.38 -8.13 13.35
CA PHE A 324 5.14 -6.70 13.12
C PHE A 324 4.25 -6.52 11.89
N ILE A 325 3.65 -5.34 11.76
CA ILE A 325 2.87 -4.94 10.59
C ILE A 325 3.83 -4.24 9.62
N PRO A 326 4.17 -4.84 8.47
CA PRO A 326 5.11 -4.25 7.52
C PRO A 326 4.50 -3.07 6.76
N GLY A 327 5.34 -2.09 6.40
CA GLY A 327 4.96 -1.00 5.50
C GLY A 327 5.37 -1.30 4.06
N ASN A 328 6.64 -1.64 3.84
CA ASN A 328 7.21 -1.86 2.53
C ASN A 328 7.43 -3.33 2.23
N TYR A 329 7.42 -3.69 0.93
CA TYR A 329 7.82 -5.03 0.51
C TYR A 329 8.47 -5.02 -0.87
N GLU A 330 9.23 -6.07 -1.14
CA GLU A 330 9.75 -6.37 -2.46
C GLU A 330 9.43 -7.81 -2.87
N VAL A 331 9.27 -8.00 -4.16
CA VAL A 331 9.22 -9.30 -4.80
C VAL A 331 10.46 -9.45 -5.67
N SER A 332 11.14 -10.58 -5.58
CA SER A 332 12.30 -10.86 -6.41
C SER A 332 11.94 -10.84 -7.89
N GLY A 333 12.85 -10.37 -8.72
CA GLY A 333 12.70 -10.48 -10.17
C GLY A 333 12.64 -11.96 -10.61
N GLY A 334 11.95 -12.20 -11.71
CA GLY A 334 11.90 -13.50 -12.35
C GLY A 334 13.12 -13.76 -13.27
N THR A 335 12.91 -14.59 -14.25
CA THR A 335 13.98 -15.07 -15.15
C THR A 335 13.84 -14.60 -16.59
N TYR A 336 12.76 -13.88 -16.93
CA TYR A 336 12.44 -13.49 -18.32
C TYR A 336 12.77 -12.02 -18.60
N SER A 337 13.15 -11.74 -19.84
CA SER A 337 13.21 -10.36 -20.35
C SER A 337 11.80 -9.85 -20.71
N LYS A 338 11.65 -8.52 -20.81
CA LYS A 338 10.43 -7.89 -21.31
C LYS A 338 10.02 -8.45 -22.68
N GLU A 339 10.96 -8.59 -23.60
CA GLU A 339 10.73 -9.05 -24.97
C GLU A 339 10.19 -10.49 -25.00
N GLU A 340 10.69 -11.35 -24.11
CA GLU A 340 10.20 -12.72 -23.97
C GLU A 340 8.78 -12.76 -23.41
N LEU A 341 8.46 -11.91 -22.42
CA LEU A 341 7.12 -11.84 -21.81
C LEU A 341 6.08 -11.27 -22.77
N LEU A 342 6.45 -10.31 -23.62
CA LEU A 342 5.56 -9.69 -24.60
C LEU A 342 5.54 -10.41 -25.96
N LYS A 343 6.26 -11.52 -26.10
CA LYS A 343 6.20 -12.31 -27.33
C LYS A 343 4.82 -12.92 -27.50
N GLY A 344 4.10 -12.47 -28.53
CA GLY A 344 2.69 -12.81 -28.80
C GLY A 344 2.43 -14.24 -29.22
N PRO A 345 1.14 -14.67 -29.22
CA PRO A 345 -0.01 -13.82 -28.93
C PRO A 345 -0.19 -13.58 -27.42
N VAL A 346 -0.31 -12.31 -27.01
CA VAL A 346 -0.51 -11.94 -25.62
C VAL A 346 -1.24 -10.61 -25.50
N LEU A 347 -2.06 -10.44 -24.46
CA LEU A 347 -2.71 -9.18 -24.11
C LEU A 347 -1.93 -8.52 -22.97
N GLU A 348 -1.29 -7.38 -23.23
CA GLU A 348 -0.63 -6.56 -22.22
C GLU A 348 -1.62 -5.54 -21.66
N CYS A 349 -2.02 -5.71 -20.41
CA CYS A 349 -2.94 -4.81 -19.72
C CYS A 349 -2.17 -3.65 -19.07
N ILE A 350 -2.61 -2.41 -19.35
CA ILE A 350 -1.95 -1.18 -18.90
C ILE A 350 -2.81 -0.44 -17.88
N PHE A 351 -4.11 -0.26 -18.14
CA PHE A 351 -5.03 0.43 -17.25
C PHE A 351 -6.34 -0.33 -17.15
N PHE A 352 -6.85 -0.39 -15.94
CA PHE A 352 -8.19 -0.88 -15.64
C PHE A 352 -9.06 0.25 -15.09
N SER A 353 -10.37 0.16 -15.21
CA SER A 353 -11.30 0.99 -14.44
C SER A 353 -11.51 0.47 -13.04
N ASP A 354 -11.43 -0.86 -12.91
CA ASP A 354 -11.46 -1.58 -11.65
C ASP A 354 -10.62 -2.85 -11.84
N PHE A 355 -9.67 -3.10 -10.93
CA PHE A 355 -8.87 -4.31 -10.91
C PHE A 355 -8.76 -4.82 -9.49
N GLN A 356 -9.14 -6.06 -9.30
CA GLN A 356 -9.21 -6.70 -8.00
C GLN A 356 -8.60 -8.09 -8.03
N VAL A 357 -7.92 -8.43 -6.94
CA VAL A 357 -7.50 -9.79 -6.60
C VAL A 357 -8.01 -10.07 -5.20
N ASP A 358 -8.97 -10.98 -5.08
CA ASP A 358 -9.53 -11.36 -3.78
C ASP A 358 -8.52 -12.24 -3.02
N THR A 359 -8.08 -11.77 -1.86
CA THR A 359 -7.05 -12.46 -1.07
C THR A 359 -7.52 -13.82 -0.51
N MET A 360 -8.82 -14.00 -0.29
CA MET A 360 -9.36 -15.25 0.26
C MET A 360 -9.55 -16.31 -0.83
N SER A 361 -10.25 -15.95 -1.92
CA SER A 361 -10.53 -16.88 -3.02
C SER A 361 -9.38 -16.99 -4.01
N GLY A 362 -8.64 -15.91 -4.24
CA GLY A 362 -7.65 -15.77 -5.29
C GLY A 362 -8.24 -15.31 -6.63
N ASP A 363 -9.53 -14.95 -6.66
CA ASP A 363 -10.19 -14.53 -7.89
C ASP A 363 -9.64 -13.21 -8.40
N ILE A 364 -9.38 -13.15 -9.69
CA ILE A 364 -8.93 -11.97 -10.42
C ILE A 364 -10.09 -11.46 -11.27
N PHE A 365 -10.34 -10.18 -11.21
CA PHE A 365 -11.27 -9.48 -12.09
C PHE A 365 -10.68 -8.12 -12.48
N GLY A 366 -10.86 -7.70 -13.75
CA GLY A 366 -10.48 -6.38 -14.20
C GLY A 366 -11.22 -5.92 -15.44
N GLU A 367 -11.68 -4.66 -15.43
CA GLU A 367 -12.28 -4.00 -16.59
C GLU A 367 -11.23 -3.22 -17.37
N ILE A 368 -10.98 -3.58 -18.62
CA ILE A 368 -9.89 -3.03 -19.44
C ILE A 368 -10.22 -1.61 -19.90
N ARG A 369 -9.38 -0.66 -19.51
CA ARG A 369 -9.38 0.72 -20.04
C ARG A 369 -8.41 0.89 -21.18
N LEU A 370 -7.22 0.28 -21.07
CA LEU A 370 -6.22 0.22 -22.13
C LEU A 370 -5.42 -1.07 -22.01
N ALA A 371 -5.30 -1.76 -23.12
CA ALA A 371 -4.38 -2.89 -23.28
C ALA A 371 -3.75 -2.84 -24.67
N TYR A 372 -2.64 -3.57 -24.83
CA TYR A 372 -2.00 -3.79 -26.13
C TYR A 372 -2.13 -5.27 -26.52
N LEU A 373 -2.68 -5.51 -27.69
CA LEU A 373 -2.73 -6.85 -28.27
C LEU A 373 -1.46 -7.06 -29.12
N HIS A 374 -0.57 -7.93 -28.64
CA HIS A 374 0.64 -8.34 -29.35
C HIS A 374 0.33 -9.57 -30.21
N GLY A 375 0.54 -9.47 -31.52
CA GLY A 375 0.35 -10.56 -32.47
C GLY A 375 1.58 -11.45 -32.63
N GLU A 376 1.40 -12.65 -33.17
CA GLU A 376 2.51 -13.56 -33.53
C GLU A 376 3.46 -12.97 -34.59
N ASP A 377 2.92 -12.08 -35.42
CA ASP A 377 3.66 -11.36 -36.47
C ASP A 377 4.45 -10.15 -35.95
N GLY A 378 4.44 -9.93 -34.63
CA GLY A 378 5.07 -8.77 -33.99
C GLY A 378 4.26 -7.48 -34.06
N SER A 379 3.03 -7.52 -34.56
CA SER A 379 2.14 -6.36 -34.52
C SER A 379 1.71 -6.04 -33.09
N VAL A 380 1.55 -4.74 -32.78
CA VAL A 380 1.05 -4.25 -31.49
C VAL A 380 -0.11 -3.30 -31.76
N LYS A 381 -1.28 -3.56 -31.16
CA LYS A 381 -2.49 -2.79 -31.38
C LYS A 381 -3.10 -2.34 -30.05
N PRO A 382 -3.36 -1.05 -29.82
CA PRO A 382 -4.09 -0.59 -28.65
C PRO A 382 -5.56 -1.04 -28.73
N VAL A 383 -6.08 -1.58 -27.64
CA VAL A 383 -7.46 -2.03 -27.50
C VAL A 383 -8.05 -1.59 -26.15
N THR A 384 -9.37 -1.53 -26.10
CA THR A 384 -10.11 -1.00 -24.95
C THR A 384 -11.44 -1.69 -24.73
N GLY A 385 -11.94 -1.64 -23.50
CA GLY A 385 -13.18 -2.28 -23.07
C GLY A 385 -13.05 -3.80 -22.93
N GLY A 386 -14.11 -4.44 -22.50
CA GLY A 386 -14.07 -5.84 -22.12
C GLY A 386 -13.45 -6.04 -20.73
N SER A 387 -13.22 -7.28 -20.36
CA SER A 387 -12.74 -7.64 -19.03
C SER A 387 -11.82 -8.85 -19.04
N ILE A 388 -11.04 -8.98 -17.98
CA ILE A 388 -10.28 -10.19 -17.67
C ILE A 388 -10.86 -10.86 -16.42
N SER A 389 -10.73 -12.18 -16.33
CA SER A 389 -11.02 -12.95 -15.13
C SER A 389 -10.16 -14.20 -15.03
N GLY A 390 -9.94 -14.65 -13.80
CA GLY A 390 -9.14 -15.83 -13.51
C GLY A 390 -9.07 -16.12 -12.02
N ASN A 391 -8.25 -17.09 -11.63
CA ASN A 391 -7.93 -17.32 -10.22
C ASN A 391 -6.42 -17.49 -10.09
N ILE A 392 -5.78 -16.69 -9.24
CA ILE A 392 -4.32 -16.65 -9.13
C ILE A 392 -3.73 -18.01 -8.71
N LYS A 393 -4.44 -18.77 -7.87
CA LYS A 393 -3.99 -20.10 -7.42
C LYS A 393 -3.88 -21.09 -8.59
N ASP A 394 -4.80 -21.01 -9.56
CA ASP A 394 -4.79 -21.85 -10.76
C ASP A 394 -3.75 -21.37 -11.78
N LEU A 395 -3.45 -20.07 -11.80
CA LEU A 395 -2.55 -19.43 -12.79
C LEU A 395 -1.09 -19.44 -12.37
N LEU A 396 -0.78 -19.71 -11.10
CA LEU A 396 0.59 -19.73 -10.55
C LEU A 396 1.51 -20.72 -11.24
N ALA A 397 0.98 -21.83 -11.74
CA ALA A 397 1.80 -22.92 -12.28
C ALA A 397 2.70 -22.48 -13.45
N ASP A 398 2.22 -21.55 -14.27
CA ASP A 398 2.94 -21.05 -15.45
C ASP A 398 3.20 -19.53 -15.38
N MET A 399 3.19 -18.93 -14.18
CA MET A 399 3.48 -17.51 -13.98
C MET A 399 4.93 -17.21 -14.38
N LYS A 400 5.13 -16.13 -15.13
CA LYS A 400 6.45 -15.66 -15.55
C LYS A 400 6.63 -14.21 -15.17
N MET A 401 7.80 -13.88 -14.66
CA MET A 401 8.12 -12.54 -14.17
C MET A 401 9.37 -11.99 -14.86
N SER A 402 9.41 -10.67 -15.04
CA SER A 402 10.60 -10.00 -15.57
C SER A 402 11.76 -10.00 -14.58
N THR A 403 13.00 -9.98 -15.10
CA THR A 403 14.19 -9.71 -14.31
C THR A 403 14.20 -8.29 -13.77
N ASP A 404 13.70 -7.34 -14.56
CA ASP A 404 13.56 -5.95 -14.15
C ASP A 404 12.40 -5.77 -13.17
N ARG A 405 12.57 -4.82 -12.24
CA ARG A 405 11.59 -4.50 -11.22
C ARG A 405 11.26 -3.01 -11.25
N THR A 406 10.03 -2.67 -10.93
CA THR A 406 9.53 -1.29 -10.81
C THR A 406 8.98 -1.07 -9.41
N ARG A 407 9.29 0.09 -8.85
CA ARG A 407 8.70 0.53 -7.59
C ARG A 407 7.35 1.21 -7.88
N TYR A 408 6.35 0.79 -7.17
CA TYR A 408 5.04 1.46 -7.05
C TYR A 408 4.80 1.73 -5.56
N ASP A 409 4.75 2.99 -5.17
CA ASP A 409 4.56 3.45 -3.77
C ASP A 409 5.48 2.72 -2.77
N ASN A 410 4.94 1.78 -2.01
CA ASN A 410 5.63 0.97 -1.00
C ASN A 410 6.01 -0.44 -1.47
N ALA A 411 5.83 -0.75 -2.74
CA ALA A 411 6.09 -2.06 -3.33
C ALA A 411 7.15 -1.98 -4.43
N LEU A 412 8.14 -2.89 -4.41
CA LEU A 412 9.10 -3.11 -5.50
C LEU A 412 8.82 -4.49 -6.11
N ILE A 413 8.25 -4.53 -7.29
CA ILE A 413 7.75 -5.75 -7.94
C ILE A 413 8.35 -5.94 -9.34
N PRO A 414 8.28 -7.15 -9.94
CA PRO A 414 8.61 -7.35 -11.34
C PRO A 414 7.85 -6.38 -12.24
N SER A 415 8.55 -5.73 -13.16
CA SER A 415 7.97 -4.73 -14.07
C SER A 415 6.92 -5.32 -15.01
N TYR A 416 7.02 -6.62 -15.30
CA TYR A 416 6.11 -7.38 -16.14
C TYR A 416 5.82 -8.73 -15.50
N THR A 417 4.52 -9.06 -15.39
CA THR A 417 4.06 -10.37 -14.89
C THR A 417 3.12 -10.98 -15.92
N ARG A 418 3.47 -12.14 -16.49
CA ARG A 418 2.65 -12.90 -17.44
C ARG A 418 1.97 -14.05 -16.73
N LEU A 419 0.65 -14.12 -16.85
CA LEU A 419 -0.19 -15.21 -16.39
C LEU A 419 -0.79 -15.93 -17.62
N ALA A 420 -0.63 -17.25 -17.68
CA ALA A 420 -1.15 -18.07 -18.77
C ALA A 420 -2.58 -18.55 -18.48
N GLY A 421 -3.48 -18.45 -19.46
CA GLY A 421 -4.84 -19.00 -19.34
C GLY A 421 -5.84 -18.10 -18.65
N VAL A 422 -5.58 -16.79 -18.56
CA VAL A 422 -6.55 -15.77 -18.11
C VAL A 422 -7.69 -15.70 -19.13
N THR A 423 -8.93 -15.62 -18.67
CA THR A 423 -10.10 -15.45 -19.54
C THR A 423 -10.26 -13.99 -19.92
N VAL A 424 -10.31 -13.70 -21.22
CA VAL A 424 -10.55 -12.35 -21.76
C VAL A 424 -11.89 -12.32 -22.47
N THR A 425 -12.81 -11.50 -21.95
CA THR A 425 -14.12 -11.21 -22.56
C THR A 425 -14.00 -9.89 -23.32
N GLY A 426 -14.33 -9.90 -24.60
CA GLY A 426 -14.21 -8.73 -25.46
C GLY A 426 -15.25 -7.65 -25.17
N ALA A 427 -15.02 -6.46 -25.72
CA ALA A 427 -15.98 -5.37 -25.69
C ALA A 427 -17.12 -5.62 -26.72
N GLU A 428 -18.37 -5.46 -26.29
CA GLU A 428 -19.57 -5.55 -27.15
C GLU A 428 -19.67 -4.39 -28.17
#